data_eac4b73557bc8bb8bed522da9f881998
#
_entry.id   eac4b73557bc8bb8bed522da9f881998
#
_cell.length_a   1.000
_cell.length_b   1.000
_cell.length_c   1.000
_cell.angle_alpha   90.00
_cell.angle_beta   90.00
_cell.angle_gamma   90.00
#
_symmetry.space_group_name_H-M   'P 1'
#
loop_
_entity.id
_entity.type
_entity.pdbx_description
1 polymer ?
#
loop_
_entity_poly.entity_id
_entity_poly.type
_entity_poly.pdbx_seq_one_letter_code
_entity_poly.pdbx_strand_id
1 'polypeptide(L)'
;KAPQISDMAFLSNLLNETLNTEMQLHVEYCSGFNIEKKDLENTSPSATTVSYIDHMINSSNIGFLHSLVAILPCAWSYGEIATYLNENIVTDHTNNPYIDWVNMYISDDFKSLSISIMQIIDKYAEKLNKNEKLELTETFLKSSELEYQFWNAALYME
;
A
#
# COMPACT_ATOMS: atom_id res chain seq x y z
N LYS A 1 3.92 -9.06 -16.89
CA LYS A 1 2.60 -9.51 -17.39
C LYS A 1 2.09 -10.58 -16.48
N ALA A 2 0.85 -10.41 -15.92
CA ALA A 2 0.24 -11.40 -15.05
C ALA A 2 0.09 -12.76 -15.77
N PRO A 3 0.45 -13.88 -15.13
CA PRO A 3 0.49 -15.19 -15.76
C PRO A 3 -0.88 -15.76 -16.14
N GLN A 4 -1.94 -15.41 -15.37
CA GLN A 4 -3.29 -15.91 -15.58
C GLN A 4 -4.31 -14.76 -15.68
N ILE A 5 -5.45 -15.02 -16.33
CA ILE A 5 -6.55 -14.05 -16.44
C ILE A 5 -7.12 -13.68 -15.06
N SER A 6 -7.19 -14.65 -14.15
CA SER A 6 -7.61 -14.41 -12.75
C SER A 6 -6.70 -13.43 -12.02
N ASP A 7 -5.39 -13.51 -12.25
CA ASP A 7 -4.44 -12.58 -11.64
C ASP A 7 -4.59 -11.17 -12.24
N MET A 8 -4.90 -11.07 -13.55
CA MET A 8 -5.22 -9.79 -14.19
C MET A 8 -6.51 -9.19 -13.64
N ALA A 9 -7.54 -10.00 -13.44
CA ALA A 9 -8.80 -9.56 -12.85
C ALA A 9 -8.60 -9.05 -11.41
N PHE A 10 -7.80 -9.76 -10.61
CA PHE A 10 -7.42 -9.33 -9.27
C PHE A 10 -6.71 -7.96 -9.29
N LEU A 11 -5.69 -7.78 -10.11
CA LEU A 11 -4.97 -6.50 -10.21
C LEU A 11 -5.86 -5.35 -10.71
N SER A 12 -6.80 -5.65 -11.62
CA SER A 12 -7.77 -4.66 -12.09
C SER A 12 -8.71 -4.22 -10.96
N ASN A 13 -9.16 -5.17 -10.13
CA ASN A 13 -9.97 -4.85 -8.95
C ASN A 13 -9.18 -4.07 -7.91
N LEU A 14 -7.94 -4.47 -7.62
CA LEU A 14 -7.04 -3.73 -6.73
C LEU A 14 -6.89 -2.26 -7.17
N LEU A 15 -6.63 -2.04 -8.46
CA LEU A 15 -6.55 -0.68 -9.01
C LEU A 15 -7.87 0.08 -8.88
N ASN A 16 -9.00 -0.58 -9.12
CA ASN A 16 -10.32 0.03 -8.96
C ASN A 16 -10.58 0.46 -7.51
N GLU A 17 -10.28 -0.40 -6.53
CA GLU A 17 -10.46 -0.07 -5.10
C GLU A 17 -9.53 1.07 -4.67
N THR A 18 -8.28 1.04 -5.10
CA THR A 18 -7.34 2.13 -4.80
C THR A 18 -7.85 3.47 -5.34
N LEU A 19 -8.32 3.52 -6.58
CA LEU A 19 -8.75 4.78 -7.21
C LEU A 19 -10.12 5.28 -6.74
N ASN A 20 -11.06 4.38 -6.48
CA ASN A 20 -12.47 4.74 -6.25
C ASN A 20 -12.90 4.61 -4.79
N THR A 21 -12.10 3.98 -3.93
CA THR A 21 -12.37 3.86 -2.49
C THR A 21 -11.31 4.59 -1.68
N GLU A 22 -10.06 4.14 -1.74
CA GLU A 22 -8.97 4.68 -0.91
C GLU A 22 -8.64 6.14 -1.27
N MET A 23 -8.46 6.44 -2.55
CA MET A 23 -8.16 7.80 -2.99
C MET A 23 -9.32 8.78 -2.72
N GLN A 24 -10.58 8.32 -2.75
CA GLN A 24 -11.71 9.17 -2.38
C GLN A 24 -11.68 9.52 -0.89
N LEU A 25 -11.36 8.57 -0.01
CA LEU A 25 -11.18 8.86 1.41
C LEU A 25 -10.13 9.96 1.63
N HIS A 26 -8.99 9.87 0.96
CA HIS A 26 -7.94 10.89 1.07
C HIS A 26 -8.38 12.26 0.56
N VAL A 27 -9.11 12.32 -0.56
CA VAL A 27 -9.67 13.58 -1.08
C VAL A 27 -10.67 14.19 -0.11
N GLU A 28 -11.52 13.38 0.53
CA GLU A 28 -12.48 13.83 1.54
C GLU A 28 -11.77 14.37 2.80
N TYR A 29 -10.74 13.71 3.29
CA TYR A 29 -9.91 14.24 4.38
C TYR A 29 -9.28 15.59 4.04
N CYS A 30 -8.67 15.70 2.88
CA CYS A 30 -8.06 16.95 2.42
C CYS A 30 -9.10 18.07 2.34
N SER A 31 -10.31 17.78 1.83
CA SER A 31 -11.40 18.74 1.81
C SER A 31 -11.81 19.17 3.23
N GLY A 32 -11.85 18.25 4.20
CA GLY A 32 -12.10 18.55 5.61
C GLY A 32 -11.06 19.50 6.22
N PHE A 33 -9.85 19.51 5.70
CA PHE A 33 -8.77 20.44 6.07
C PHE A 33 -8.67 21.68 5.19
N ASN A 34 -9.71 21.96 4.35
CA ASN A 34 -9.75 23.07 3.39
C ASN A 34 -8.67 23.00 2.28
N ILE A 35 -8.23 21.82 1.93
CA ILE A 35 -7.34 21.54 0.79
C ILE A 35 -8.23 21.14 -0.39
N GLU A 36 -8.21 21.92 -1.46
CA GLU A 36 -9.03 21.64 -2.63
C GLU A 36 -8.37 20.57 -3.53
N LYS A 37 -9.22 19.86 -4.28
CA LYS A 37 -8.75 18.82 -5.22
C LYS A 37 -7.69 19.33 -6.20
N LYS A 38 -7.82 20.58 -6.66
CA LYS A 38 -6.82 21.20 -7.55
C LYS A 38 -5.44 21.35 -6.90
N ASP A 39 -5.40 21.53 -5.55
CA ASP A 39 -4.14 21.66 -4.83
C ASP A 39 -3.43 20.31 -4.76
N LEU A 40 -4.20 19.23 -4.56
CA LEU A 40 -3.69 17.85 -4.62
C LEU A 40 -3.12 17.53 -6.01
N GLU A 41 -3.85 17.87 -7.08
CA GLU A 41 -3.44 17.60 -8.46
C GLU A 41 -2.17 18.38 -8.88
N ASN A 42 -1.92 19.52 -8.25
CA ASN A 42 -0.75 20.38 -8.53
C ASN A 42 0.42 20.18 -7.55
N THR A 43 0.25 19.35 -6.51
CA THR A 43 1.31 19.08 -5.54
C THR A 43 2.34 18.14 -6.16
N SER A 44 3.62 18.55 -6.13
CA SER A 44 4.72 17.69 -6.56
C SER A 44 5.01 16.64 -5.50
N PRO A 45 5.27 15.38 -5.90
CA PRO A 45 5.65 14.34 -4.96
C PRO A 45 7.00 14.69 -4.28
N SER A 46 7.15 14.30 -3.02
CA SER A 46 8.43 14.38 -2.31
C SER A 46 9.48 13.46 -2.92
N ALA A 47 10.76 13.70 -2.62
CA ALA A 47 11.85 12.84 -3.06
C ALA A 47 11.67 11.37 -2.58
N THR A 48 11.17 11.20 -1.37
CA THR A 48 10.85 9.88 -0.79
C THR A 48 9.74 9.19 -1.58
N THR A 49 8.67 9.90 -1.90
CA THR A 49 7.56 9.37 -2.72
C THR A 49 8.06 8.95 -4.11
N VAL A 50 8.88 9.79 -4.77
CA VAL A 50 9.49 9.46 -6.06
C VAL A 50 10.33 8.20 -5.97
N SER A 51 11.18 8.09 -4.93
CA SER A 51 12.04 6.91 -4.73
C SER A 51 11.24 5.63 -4.54
N TYR A 52 10.10 5.71 -3.86
CA TYR A 52 9.23 4.55 -3.66
C TYR A 52 8.52 4.15 -4.96
N ILE A 53 7.99 5.11 -5.70
CA ILE A 53 7.37 4.87 -7.01
C ILE A 53 8.40 4.24 -7.97
N ASP A 54 9.62 4.79 -8.05
CA ASP A 54 10.69 4.26 -8.88
C ASP A 54 11.05 2.81 -8.52
N HIS A 55 11.10 2.49 -7.21
CA HIS A 55 11.32 1.11 -6.77
C HIS A 55 10.20 0.17 -7.24
N MET A 56 8.92 0.56 -7.12
CA MET A 56 7.79 -0.24 -7.60
C MET A 56 7.81 -0.43 -9.12
N ILE A 57 8.10 0.64 -9.88
CA ILE A 57 8.22 0.58 -11.34
C ILE A 57 9.38 -0.35 -11.75
N ASN A 58 10.55 -0.19 -11.12
CA ASN A 58 11.71 -1.03 -11.41
C ASN A 58 11.43 -2.50 -11.09
N SER A 59 10.80 -2.79 -9.98
CA SER A 59 10.35 -4.13 -9.59
C SER A 59 9.36 -4.72 -10.63
N SER A 60 8.46 -3.90 -11.16
CA SER A 60 7.52 -4.33 -12.19
C SER A 60 8.20 -4.69 -13.51
N ASN A 61 9.31 -4.05 -13.84
CA ASN A 61 10.13 -4.35 -15.02
C ASN A 61 10.88 -5.68 -14.90
N ILE A 62 11.17 -6.14 -13.67
CA ILE A 62 11.77 -7.46 -13.43
C ILE A 62 10.72 -8.55 -13.69
N GLY A 63 9.52 -8.40 -13.13
CA GLY A 63 8.45 -9.36 -13.38
C GLY A 63 7.27 -9.28 -12.41
N PHE A 64 6.28 -10.10 -12.70
CA PHE A 64 4.99 -10.11 -12.00
C PHE A 64 5.13 -10.32 -10.47
N LEU A 65 5.95 -11.29 -10.05
CA LEU A 65 6.17 -11.53 -8.61
C LEU A 65 6.87 -10.37 -7.91
N HIS A 66 7.88 -9.77 -8.55
CA HIS A 66 8.54 -8.59 -8.01
C HIS A 66 7.58 -7.41 -7.89
N SER A 67 6.64 -7.24 -8.84
CA SER A 67 5.59 -6.23 -8.73
C SER A 67 4.72 -6.44 -7.49
N LEU A 68 4.22 -7.67 -7.27
CA LEU A 68 3.37 -7.98 -6.14
C LEU A 68 4.10 -7.84 -4.81
N VAL A 69 5.34 -8.29 -4.74
CA VAL A 69 6.17 -8.19 -3.53
C VAL A 69 6.51 -6.73 -3.22
N ALA A 70 6.73 -5.90 -4.24
CA ALA A 70 7.02 -4.47 -4.04
C ALA A 70 5.82 -3.68 -3.51
N ILE A 71 4.59 -4.05 -3.85
CA ILE A 71 3.37 -3.39 -3.33
C ILE A 71 2.86 -3.99 -2.02
N LEU A 72 3.30 -5.21 -1.65
CA LEU A 72 2.79 -5.90 -0.48
C LEU A 72 3.01 -5.12 0.84
N PRO A 73 4.17 -4.49 1.12
CA PRO A 73 4.34 -3.71 2.35
C PRO A 73 3.30 -2.61 2.50
N CYS A 74 3.00 -1.87 1.44
CA CYS A 74 1.95 -0.85 1.44
C CYS A 74 0.58 -1.44 1.78
N ALA A 75 0.18 -2.53 1.12
CA ALA A 75 -1.11 -3.17 1.36
C ALA A 75 -1.22 -3.82 2.75
N TRP A 76 -0.13 -4.36 3.29
CA TRP A 76 -0.14 -5.10 4.56
C TRP A 76 0.11 -4.22 5.78
N SER A 77 1.14 -3.35 5.75
CA SER A 77 1.56 -2.59 6.93
C SER A 77 0.47 -1.64 7.44
N TYR A 78 -0.35 -1.07 6.57
CA TYR A 78 -1.45 -0.20 6.96
C TYR A 78 -2.51 -0.92 7.81
N GLY A 79 -2.85 -2.16 7.45
CA GLY A 79 -3.74 -2.98 8.26
C GLY A 79 -3.17 -3.29 9.65
N GLU A 80 -1.87 -3.60 9.73
CA GLU A 80 -1.17 -3.85 11.00
C GLU A 80 -1.09 -2.57 11.85
N ILE A 81 -0.70 -1.45 11.25
CA ILE A 81 -0.61 -0.15 11.92
C ILE A 81 -1.99 0.28 12.44
N ALA A 82 -3.02 0.24 11.61
CA ALA A 82 -4.38 0.62 11.99
C ALA A 82 -4.93 -0.28 13.10
N THR A 83 -4.66 -1.59 13.04
CA THR A 83 -5.03 -2.53 14.11
C THR A 83 -4.34 -2.15 15.43
N TYR A 84 -3.03 -1.92 15.40
CA TYR A 84 -2.28 -1.49 16.59
C TYR A 84 -2.81 -0.17 17.17
N LEU A 85 -3.07 0.83 16.31
CA LEU A 85 -3.63 2.12 16.73
C LEU A 85 -5.00 1.96 17.38
N ASN A 86 -5.87 1.18 16.76
CA ASN A 86 -7.22 0.93 17.26
C ASN A 86 -7.21 0.25 18.65
N GLU A 87 -6.32 -0.70 18.86
CA GLU A 87 -6.25 -1.50 20.10
C GLU A 87 -5.51 -0.79 21.23
N ASN A 88 -4.52 0.05 20.93
CA ASN A 88 -3.57 0.53 21.93
C ASN A 88 -3.53 2.06 22.10
N ILE A 89 -3.97 2.82 21.10
CA ILE A 89 -3.78 4.28 21.06
C ILE A 89 -5.10 5.05 21.00
N VAL A 90 -6.05 4.61 20.18
CA VAL A 90 -7.32 5.30 19.99
C VAL A 90 -8.19 5.11 21.22
N THR A 91 -8.42 6.19 21.98
CA THR A 91 -9.25 6.21 23.17
C THR A 91 -10.63 6.85 22.92
N ASP A 92 -10.77 7.66 21.90
CA ASP A 92 -12.02 8.30 21.48
C ASP A 92 -12.33 7.94 20.03
N HIS A 93 -13.29 7.04 19.86
CA HIS A 93 -13.76 6.60 18.53
C HIS A 93 -14.83 7.54 17.94
N THR A 94 -15.27 8.57 18.67
CA THR A 94 -16.36 9.45 18.23
C THR A 94 -15.83 10.78 17.67
N ASN A 95 -14.81 11.35 18.32
CA ASN A 95 -14.29 12.68 17.97
C ASN A 95 -12.89 12.65 17.36
N ASN A 96 -12.32 11.46 17.12
CA ASN A 96 -11.04 11.35 16.46
C ASN A 96 -11.21 11.69 14.97
N PRO A 97 -10.53 12.73 14.44
CA PRO A 97 -10.68 13.14 13.04
C PRO A 97 -10.15 12.10 12.03
N TYR A 98 -9.39 11.11 12.49
CA TYR A 98 -8.82 10.03 11.65
C TYR A 98 -9.49 8.69 11.86
N ILE A 99 -10.65 8.64 12.53
CA ILE A 99 -11.29 7.35 12.87
C ILE A 99 -11.73 6.58 11.62
N ASP A 100 -12.17 7.26 10.57
CA ASP A 100 -12.59 6.61 9.32
C ASP A 100 -11.39 5.98 8.61
N TRP A 101 -10.20 6.61 8.69
CA TRP A 101 -8.95 6.02 8.23
C TRP A 101 -8.65 4.71 8.97
N VAL A 102 -8.71 4.72 10.29
CA VAL A 102 -8.51 3.51 11.11
C VAL A 102 -9.52 2.43 10.73
N ASN A 103 -10.81 2.78 10.66
CA ASN A 103 -11.89 1.85 10.33
C ASN A 103 -11.73 1.22 8.94
N MET A 104 -11.28 1.98 7.95
CA MET A 104 -11.03 1.46 6.60
C MET A 104 -9.93 0.39 6.63
N TYR A 105 -8.79 0.68 7.24
CA TYR A 105 -7.63 -0.22 7.21
C TYR A 105 -7.75 -1.44 8.16
N ILE A 106 -8.60 -1.40 9.19
CA ILE A 106 -8.93 -2.58 10.01
C ILE A 106 -10.04 -3.45 9.42
N SER A 107 -10.69 -3.00 8.34
CA SER A 107 -11.82 -3.73 7.75
C SER A 107 -11.41 -5.11 7.22
N ASP A 108 -12.35 -6.05 7.23
CA ASP A 108 -12.13 -7.39 6.67
C ASP A 108 -11.83 -7.33 5.16
N ASP A 109 -12.43 -6.38 4.45
CA ASP A 109 -12.20 -6.18 3.02
C ASP A 109 -10.74 -5.78 2.76
N PHE A 110 -10.18 -4.82 3.51
CA PHE A 110 -8.79 -4.43 3.37
C PHE A 110 -7.83 -5.55 3.78
N LYS A 111 -8.10 -6.25 4.88
CA LYS A 111 -7.30 -7.42 5.30
C LYS A 111 -7.31 -8.54 4.26
N SER A 112 -8.46 -8.81 3.65
CA SER A 112 -8.57 -9.84 2.61
C SER A 112 -7.76 -9.52 1.36
N LEU A 113 -7.55 -8.24 1.08
CA LEU A 113 -6.71 -7.78 -0.03
C LEU A 113 -5.24 -8.18 0.15
N SER A 114 -4.64 -7.86 1.30
CA SER A 114 -3.25 -8.24 1.58
C SER A 114 -3.06 -9.75 1.64
N ILE A 115 -4.01 -10.48 2.23
CA ILE A 115 -4.03 -11.95 2.22
C ILE A 115 -4.05 -12.49 0.79
N SER A 116 -4.87 -11.92 -0.09
CA SER A 116 -4.95 -12.34 -1.49
C SER A 116 -3.66 -12.10 -2.25
N ILE A 117 -2.97 -10.98 -2.01
CA ILE A 117 -1.64 -10.71 -2.58
C ILE A 117 -0.64 -11.77 -2.12
N MET A 118 -0.60 -12.08 -0.81
CA MET A 118 0.30 -13.10 -0.25
C MET A 118 0.02 -14.47 -0.87
N GLN A 119 -1.24 -14.88 -0.99
CA GLN A 119 -1.62 -16.16 -1.61
C GLN A 119 -1.16 -16.27 -3.07
N ILE A 120 -1.25 -15.18 -3.84
CA ILE A 120 -0.75 -15.16 -5.21
C ILE A 120 0.78 -15.27 -5.22
N ILE A 121 1.47 -14.55 -4.35
CA ILE A 121 2.93 -14.63 -4.21
C ILE A 121 3.34 -16.08 -3.88
N ASP A 122 2.75 -16.68 -2.86
CA ASP A 122 3.05 -18.04 -2.41
C ASP A 122 2.86 -19.06 -3.53
N LYS A 123 1.72 -19.00 -4.23
CA LYS A 123 1.39 -19.87 -5.37
C LYS A 123 2.49 -19.91 -6.44
N TYR A 124 3.07 -18.76 -6.76
CA TYR A 124 4.11 -18.68 -7.78
C TYR A 124 5.52 -18.89 -7.22
N ALA A 125 5.75 -18.52 -5.95
CA ALA A 125 7.03 -18.68 -5.28
C ALA A 125 7.36 -20.14 -4.93
N GLU A 126 6.37 -21.04 -4.88
CA GLU A 126 6.61 -22.48 -4.68
C GLU A 126 7.61 -23.07 -5.66
N LYS A 127 7.61 -22.60 -6.90
CA LYS A 127 8.44 -23.11 -8.02
C LYS A 127 9.80 -22.45 -8.11
N LEU A 128 10.06 -21.44 -7.31
CA LEU A 128 11.31 -20.67 -7.34
C LEU A 128 12.42 -21.39 -6.57
N ASN A 129 13.62 -21.26 -7.08
CA ASN A 129 14.84 -21.69 -6.38
C ASN A 129 15.19 -20.71 -5.24
N LYS A 130 16.22 -21.07 -4.46
CA LYS A 130 16.62 -20.29 -3.28
C LYS A 130 17.08 -18.86 -3.62
N ASN A 131 17.78 -18.68 -4.74
CA ASN A 131 18.27 -17.35 -5.13
C ASN A 131 17.12 -16.45 -5.59
N GLU A 132 16.20 -16.97 -6.38
CA GLU A 132 15.01 -16.24 -6.80
C GLU A 132 14.14 -15.82 -5.59
N LYS A 133 14.01 -16.69 -4.58
CA LYS A 133 13.32 -16.34 -3.32
C LYS A 133 14.06 -15.25 -2.53
N LEU A 134 15.39 -15.27 -2.56
CA LEU A 134 16.20 -14.23 -1.92
C LEU A 134 15.99 -12.87 -2.60
N GLU A 135 15.97 -12.81 -3.92
CA GLU A 135 15.69 -11.59 -4.69
C GLU A 135 14.32 -10.99 -4.36
N LEU A 136 13.28 -11.84 -4.21
CA LEU A 136 11.96 -11.39 -3.75
C LEU A 136 12.02 -10.86 -2.31
N THR A 137 12.78 -11.50 -1.43
CA THR A 137 12.97 -11.03 -0.05
C THR A 137 13.65 -9.66 -0.02
N GLU A 138 14.67 -9.45 -0.83
CA GLU A 138 15.34 -8.15 -0.96
C GLU A 138 14.39 -7.06 -1.49
N THR A 139 13.55 -7.41 -2.48
CA THR A 139 12.50 -6.51 -2.97
C THR A 139 11.53 -6.11 -1.86
N PHE A 140 11.06 -7.07 -1.06
CA PHE A 140 10.16 -6.81 0.07
C PHE A 140 10.80 -5.93 1.14
N LEU A 141 12.04 -6.23 1.52
CA LEU A 141 12.77 -5.45 2.52
C LEU A 141 13.00 -4.02 2.06
N LYS A 142 13.32 -3.82 0.77
CA LYS A 142 13.49 -2.48 0.20
C LYS A 142 12.19 -1.70 0.18
N SER A 143 11.07 -2.32 -0.18
CA SER A 143 9.75 -1.69 -0.09
C SER A 143 9.39 -1.32 1.34
N SER A 144 9.64 -2.19 2.31
CA SER A 144 9.38 -1.93 3.73
C SER A 144 10.21 -0.77 4.28
N GLU A 145 11.49 -0.65 3.85
CA GLU A 145 12.33 0.49 4.16
C GLU A 145 11.76 1.80 3.59
N LEU A 146 11.28 1.76 2.34
CA LEU A 146 10.70 2.93 1.68
C LEU A 146 9.35 3.33 2.29
N GLU A 147 8.54 2.36 2.74
CA GLU A 147 7.34 2.64 3.56
C GLU A 147 7.70 3.38 4.84
N TYR A 148 8.70 2.91 5.57
CA TYR A 148 9.15 3.58 6.78
C TYR A 148 9.64 5.01 6.50
N GLN A 149 10.40 5.19 5.40
CA GLN A 149 10.85 6.52 4.99
C GLN A 149 9.67 7.42 4.58
N PHE A 150 8.65 6.88 3.93
CA PHE A 150 7.44 7.60 3.55
C PHE A 150 6.70 8.15 4.79
N TRP A 151 6.54 7.33 5.83
CA TRP A 151 5.97 7.77 7.11
C TRP A 151 6.81 8.86 7.78
N ASN A 152 8.14 8.73 7.74
CA ASN A 152 9.05 9.75 8.28
C ASN A 152 8.95 11.07 7.49
N ALA A 153 8.90 11.00 6.16
CA ALA A 153 8.75 12.19 5.32
C ALA A 153 7.45 12.94 5.63
N ALA A 154 6.35 12.23 5.83
CA ALA A 154 5.08 12.82 6.25
C ALA A 154 5.16 13.43 7.67
N LEU A 155 5.84 12.76 8.61
CA LEU A 155 6.00 13.24 9.99
C LEU A 155 6.88 14.49 10.08
N TYR A 156 7.95 14.56 9.30
CA TYR A 156 8.91 15.66 9.33
C TYR A 156 8.68 16.72 8.24
N MET A 157 7.62 16.55 7.43
CA MET A 157 7.21 17.49 6.37
C MET A 157 8.33 17.76 5.35
N GLU A 158 8.95 16.68 4.85
CA GLU A 158 9.98 16.75 3.80
C GLU A 158 9.37 16.98 2.40
#